data_46a06b5ec912f7ce2b8930aa8051d4f5
#
_entry.id   46a06b5ec912f7ce2b8930aa8051d4f5
#
_cell.length_a   1.000
_cell.length_b   1.000
_cell.length_c   1.000
_cell.angle_alpha   90.00
_cell.angle_beta   90.00
_cell.angle_gamma   90.00
#
_symmetry.space_group_name_H-M   'P 1'
#
loop_
_entity.id
_entity.type
_entity.pdbx_description
1 polymer ?
#
loop_
_entity_poly.entity_id
_entity_poly.type
_entity_poly.pdbx_seq_one_letter_code
_entity_poly.pdbx_strand_id
1 'polypeptide(L)'
;MYEYYDSTTNAAAQENENKKVNLGLSPLPTPHITGLKLAADVAIGSLTLNTIDENGVVWVMTDLEGWWQQAEPELPSLRRGWGDGDYDAVGRYGARNITLTGSFLTQDPSQVAAARDKLIRATNLVRTADWLIVNESPVAKAAYVRLSGAPQIETISARGRTNFSVGLKAADPIKYEWVEGAANNFRTAGLNSGGITVNNLGNTPVPIVFELFGPVSASAASPVRISRVGGGSIAIVDSIVSGQTLEIDSMNREVLLIEGESVLSGRYKTATLLDWIYLQPGPNTLSYNGSGSCRILYRSGWIG
;
A
#
# COMPACT_ATOMS: atom_id res chain seq x y z
N MET A 1 32.15 25.58 -69.86
CA MET A 1 31.25 26.48 -69.10
C MET A 1 30.99 25.77 -67.76
N TYR A 2 31.78 26.12 -66.72
CA TYR A 2 31.66 25.55 -65.41
C TYR A 2 30.85 26.54 -64.58
N GLU A 3 29.65 26.07 -64.08
CA GLU A 3 28.87 26.83 -63.11
C GLU A 3 29.55 26.74 -61.75
N TYR A 4 29.81 27.88 -61.18
CA TYR A 4 30.36 28.07 -59.83
C TYR A 4 29.19 27.89 -58.84
N TYR A 5 29.17 26.82 -58.08
CA TYR A 5 28.24 26.64 -56.99
C TYR A 5 28.68 27.57 -55.83
N ASP A 6 27.85 28.54 -55.55
CA ASP A 6 28.05 29.49 -54.46
C ASP A 6 27.78 28.80 -53.11
N SER A 7 28.86 28.52 -52.38
CA SER A 7 28.82 27.87 -51.07
C SER A 7 28.22 28.74 -49.93
N THR A 8 27.90 30.00 -50.21
CA THR A 8 27.40 30.94 -49.19
C THR A 8 25.89 30.80 -48.92
N THR A 9 25.14 30.28 -49.88
CA THR A 9 23.70 30.07 -49.72
C THR A 9 23.35 28.86 -48.80
N ASN A 10 24.21 27.86 -48.71
CA ASN A 10 23.99 26.69 -47.82
C ASN A 10 24.32 27.01 -46.36
N ALA A 11 25.24 27.88 -46.05
CA ALA A 11 25.56 28.26 -44.68
C ALA A 11 24.44 29.09 -44.04
N ALA A 12 23.83 30.00 -44.80
CA ALA A 12 22.72 30.82 -44.33
C ALA A 12 21.42 30.00 -44.12
N ALA A 13 21.20 28.94 -44.93
CA ALA A 13 20.07 28.02 -44.77
C ALA A 13 20.25 27.12 -43.55
N GLN A 14 21.43 26.60 -43.28
CA GLN A 14 21.74 25.81 -42.10
C GLN A 14 21.72 26.65 -40.80
N GLU A 15 22.16 27.92 -40.87
CA GLU A 15 22.08 28.84 -39.74
C GLU A 15 20.63 29.21 -39.39
N ASN A 16 19.74 29.29 -40.39
CA ASN A 16 18.32 29.50 -40.16
C ASN A 16 17.58 28.25 -39.68
N GLU A 17 17.96 27.05 -40.07
CA GLU A 17 17.42 25.82 -39.50
C GLU A 17 17.84 25.64 -38.05
N ASN A 18 19.13 25.91 -37.74
CA ASN A 18 19.61 25.89 -36.35
C ASN A 18 18.97 26.99 -35.48
N LYS A 19 18.64 28.15 -36.04
CA LYS A 19 17.88 29.20 -35.33
C LYS A 19 16.40 28.84 -35.12
N LYS A 20 15.79 28.06 -36.00
CA LYS A 20 14.42 27.56 -35.80
C LYS A 20 14.31 26.50 -34.71
N VAL A 21 15.36 25.73 -34.46
CA VAL A 21 15.42 24.74 -33.38
C VAL A 21 15.67 25.40 -32.02
N ASN A 22 16.22 26.64 -32.02
CA ASN A 22 16.50 27.38 -30.79
C ASN A 22 15.46 28.45 -30.44
N LEU A 23 14.20 28.26 -30.82
CA LEU A 23 13.07 29.00 -30.26
C LEU A 23 12.82 28.54 -28.82
N GLY A 24 13.74 28.94 -27.93
CA GLY A 24 13.41 29.28 -26.55
C GLY A 24 12.58 28.28 -25.74
N LEU A 25 12.68 26.99 -26.03
CA LEU A 25 12.36 25.99 -25.02
C LEU A 25 13.63 25.83 -24.20
N SER A 26 13.85 26.77 -23.27
CA SER A 26 14.60 26.44 -22.07
C SER A 26 14.10 25.06 -21.63
N PRO A 27 15.00 24.11 -21.30
CA PRO A 27 14.56 22.89 -20.64
C PRO A 27 13.61 23.37 -19.57
N LEU A 28 12.37 22.84 -19.59
CA LEU A 28 11.40 23.18 -18.57
C LEU A 28 12.15 23.10 -17.24
N PRO A 29 12.15 24.17 -16.43
CA PRO A 29 12.78 24.08 -15.13
C PRO A 29 12.23 22.80 -14.53
N THR A 30 13.12 21.90 -14.17
CA THR A 30 12.75 20.76 -13.32
C THR A 30 11.85 21.39 -12.27
N PRO A 31 10.59 20.98 -12.12
CA PRO A 31 9.72 21.64 -11.18
C PRO A 31 10.33 21.47 -9.80
N HIS A 32 11.23 22.37 -9.44
CA HIS A 32 11.57 22.62 -8.05
C HIS A 32 10.31 23.21 -7.45
N ILE A 33 9.39 22.35 -7.07
CA ILE A 33 8.28 22.70 -6.17
C ILE A 33 8.92 22.88 -4.79
N THR A 34 9.78 23.89 -4.68
CA THR A 34 10.25 24.42 -3.42
C THR A 34 9.12 25.23 -2.83
N GLY A 35 8.35 24.62 -1.94
CA GLY A 35 7.31 25.34 -1.20
C GLY A 35 6.07 24.54 -0.82
N LEU A 36 5.69 23.50 -1.55
CA LEU A 36 4.71 22.55 -1.06
C LEU A 36 5.46 21.33 -0.51
N LYS A 37 5.32 21.08 0.79
CA LYS A 37 5.69 19.81 1.43
C LYS A 37 4.77 18.66 0.96
N LEU A 38 4.48 18.58 -0.29
CA LEU A 38 3.94 17.42 -0.98
C LEU A 38 5.11 16.66 -1.62
N ALA A 39 6.17 16.50 -0.85
CA ALA A 39 7.30 15.65 -1.23
C ALA A 39 7.01 14.19 -0.90
N ALA A 40 5.78 13.74 -1.14
CA ALA A 40 5.51 12.33 -1.08
C ALA A 40 5.50 11.81 -2.51
N ASP A 41 6.49 11.00 -2.86
CA ASP A 41 6.39 10.16 -4.04
C ASP A 41 5.18 9.25 -3.84
N VAL A 42 4.26 9.29 -4.78
CA VAL A 42 3.07 8.45 -4.75
C VAL A 42 3.17 7.45 -5.88
N ALA A 43 3.05 6.18 -5.55
CA ALA A 43 3.02 5.11 -6.53
C ALA A 43 1.69 4.34 -6.47
N ILE A 44 1.15 4.00 -7.63
CA ILE A 44 -0.03 3.15 -7.79
C ILE A 44 0.17 2.23 -9.00
N GLY A 45 0.14 0.92 -8.78
CA GLY A 45 0.48 -0.04 -9.82
C GLY A 45 1.87 0.24 -10.40
N SER A 46 1.94 0.42 -11.71
CA SER A 46 3.18 0.73 -12.44
C SER A 46 3.46 2.24 -12.59
N LEU A 47 2.65 3.11 -11.98
CA LEU A 47 2.76 4.56 -12.13
C LEU A 47 3.34 5.18 -10.85
N THR A 48 4.42 5.95 -11.00
CA THR A 48 4.97 6.80 -9.94
C THR A 48 4.71 8.25 -10.30
N LEU A 49 4.16 9.02 -9.37
CA LEU A 49 3.89 10.43 -9.50
C LEU A 49 5.04 11.26 -8.92
N ASN A 50 5.07 12.55 -9.25
CA ASN A 50 6.16 13.50 -8.94
C ASN A 50 7.50 13.09 -9.57
N THR A 51 7.45 12.43 -10.72
CA THR A 51 8.62 11.96 -11.46
C THR A 51 8.49 12.25 -12.96
N ILE A 52 9.60 12.06 -13.67
CA ILE A 52 9.63 12.00 -15.13
C ILE A 52 9.82 10.54 -15.51
N ASP A 53 8.93 10.02 -16.33
CA ASP A 53 9.03 8.61 -16.75
C ASP A 53 10.01 8.41 -17.92
N GLU A 54 10.20 7.15 -18.32
CA GLU A 54 11.12 6.71 -19.39
C GLU A 54 10.81 7.33 -20.77
N ASN A 55 9.59 7.84 -20.96
CA ASN A 55 9.16 8.50 -22.20
C ASN A 55 9.23 10.04 -22.09
N GLY A 56 9.79 10.57 -21.01
CA GLY A 56 9.88 12.00 -20.77
C GLY A 56 8.57 12.66 -20.35
N VAL A 57 7.55 11.88 -19.98
CA VAL A 57 6.28 12.40 -19.46
C VAL A 57 6.49 12.80 -17.99
N VAL A 58 6.16 14.05 -17.68
CA VAL A 58 6.21 14.58 -16.32
C VAL A 58 4.90 14.28 -15.63
N TRP A 59 4.92 13.51 -14.56
CA TRP A 59 3.77 13.17 -13.74
C TRP A 59 3.77 13.98 -12.46
N VAL A 60 2.69 14.67 -12.17
CA VAL A 60 2.58 15.53 -10.98
C VAL A 60 1.29 15.19 -10.22
N MET A 61 1.43 14.88 -8.94
CA MET A 61 0.30 14.84 -8.02
C MET A 61 0.03 16.26 -7.51
N THR A 62 -1.22 16.68 -7.55
CA THR A 62 -1.64 17.98 -7.01
C THR A 62 -2.35 17.86 -5.68
N ASP A 63 -3.08 16.77 -5.47
CA ASP A 63 -3.80 16.51 -4.23
C ASP A 63 -4.03 15.01 -4.01
N LEU A 64 -4.17 14.64 -2.74
CA LEU A 64 -4.47 13.28 -2.29
C LEU A 64 -5.48 13.35 -1.13
N GLU A 65 -6.71 13.69 -1.47
CA GLU A 65 -7.82 13.80 -0.52
C GLU A 65 -8.16 12.45 0.11
N GLY A 66 -8.52 12.44 1.40
CA GLY A 66 -8.88 11.22 2.13
C GLY A 66 -7.68 10.39 2.63
N TRP A 67 -6.47 10.72 2.18
CA TRP A 67 -5.26 10.06 2.67
C TRP A 67 -4.80 10.58 4.03
N TRP A 68 -4.80 11.90 4.21
CA TRP A 68 -4.27 12.57 5.41
C TRP A 68 -5.24 12.55 6.59
N GLN A 69 -6.52 12.40 6.32
CA GLN A 69 -7.56 12.37 7.32
C GLN A 69 -7.68 10.99 7.97
N GLN A 70 -8.25 10.95 9.15
CA GLN A 70 -8.70 9.72 9.77
C GLN A 70 -9.83 9.11 8.93
N ALA A 71 -9.89 7.78 8.86
CA ALA A 71 -11.02 7.10 8.23
C ALA A 71 -12.33 7.45 8.96
N GLU A 72 -13.42 7.53 8.22
CA GLU A 72 -14.72 7.92 8.77
C GLU A 72 -15.22 6.90 9.80
N PRO A 73 -15.58 7.34 11.02
CA PRO A 73 -16.12 6.45 12.02
C PRO A 73 -17.58 6.10 11.70
N GLU A 74 -17.91 4.83 11.77
CA GLU A 74 -19.28 4.32 11.73
C GLU A 74 -19.73 4.00 13.15
N LEU A 75 -20.64 4.81 13.68
CA LEU A 75 -21.25 4.64 15.01
C LEU A 75 -22.66 4.07 14.85
N PRO A 76 -22.92 2.83 15.29
CA PRO A 76 -24.29 2.32 15.33
C PRO A 76 -25.14 3.15 16.28
N SER A 77 -26.28 3.64 15.81
CA SER A 77 -27.25 4.37 16.64
C SER A 77 -28.42 3.46 16.96
N LEU A 78 -28.67 3.27 18.25
CA LEU A 78 -29.81 2.54 18.75
C LEU A 78 -30.55 3.41 19.78
N ARG A 79 -31.71 3.93 19.42
CA ARG A 79 -32.51 4.79 20.30
C ARG A 79 -32.94 4.08 21.57
N ARG A 80 -32.89 4.77 22.69
CA ARG A 80 -33.46 4.33 23.93
C ARG A 80 -35.00 4.31 23.82
N GLY A 81 -35.61 3.24 24.28
CA GLY A 81 -37.07 3.12 24.25
C GLY A 81 -37.77 4.11 25.19
N TRP A 82 -37.06 4.61 26.21
CA TRP A 82 -37.51 5.57 27.22
C TRP A 82 -36.40 6.57 27.53
N GLY A 83 -36.73 7.85 27.49
CA GLY A 83 -35.78 8.95 27.74
C GLY A 83 -35.02 9.41 26.49
N ASP A 84 -34.18 10.42 26.71
CA ASP A 84 -33.39 11.05 25.63
C ASP A 84 -32.11 10.26 25.32
N GLY A 85 -31.67 10.36 24.07
CA GLY A 85 -30.43 9.83 23.59
C GLY A 85 -30.46 8.38 23.10
N ASP A 86 -29.28 7.87 22.75
CA ASP A 86 -29.06 6.55 22.22
C ASP A 86 -28.29 5.66 23.22
N TYR A 87 -28.32 4.34 23.00
CA TYR A 87 -27.40 3.45 23.70
C TYR A 87 -25.99 3.68 23.14
N ASP A 88 -25.01 3.71 24.05
CA ASP A 88 -23.61 3.72 23.65
C ASP A 88 -23.24 2.38 23.01
N ALA A 89 -22.74 2.45 21.78
CA ALA A 89 -22.35 1.28 21.01
C ALA A 89 -20.91 1.44 20.49
N VAL A 90 -20.20 0.32 20.44
CA VAL A 90 -18.84 0.31 19.92
C VAL A 90 -18.85 0.62 18.43
N GLY A 91 -18.20 1.74 18.06
CA GLY A 91 -18.03 2.15 16.68
C GLY A 91 -16.91 1.35 15.98
N ARG A 92 -16.90 1.47 14.66
CA ARG A 92 -15.84 0.95 13.80
C ARG A 92 -15.49 2.01 12.77
N TYR A 93 -14.35 1.85 12.11
CA TYR A 93 -13.99 2.68 10.97
C TYR A 93 -14.58 2.08 9.69
N GLY A 94 -15.18 2.92 8.87
CA GLY A 94 -15.61 2.59 7.52
C GLY A 94 -14.43 2.47 6.55
N ALA A 95 -14.72 2.06 5.32
CA ALA A 95 -13.73 2.04 4.26
C ALA A 95 -13.16 3.44 3.99
N ARG A 96 -11.88 3.53 3.67
CA ARG A 96 -11.23 4.79 3.33
C ARG A 96 -11.48 5.12 1.86
N ASN A 97 -12.08 6.27 1.60
CA ASN A 97 -12.22 6.83 0.25
C ASN A 97 -11.07 7.81 0.01
N ILE A 98 -10.40 7.67 -1.13
CA ILE A 98 -9.22 8.46 -1.51
C ILE A 98 -9.45 9.02 -2.90
N THR A 99 -9.21 10.32 -3.09
CA THR A 99 -9.23 10.95 -4.40
C THR A 99 -7.82 11.41 -4.74
N LEU A 100 -7.24 10.76 -5.76
CA LEU A 100 -5.93 11.11 -6.30
C LEU A 100 -6.12 12.09 -7.46
N THR A 101 -5.68 13.32 -7.28
CA THR A 101 -5.75 14.37 -8.32
C THR A 101 -4.34 14.73 -8.77
N GLY A 102 -4.17 14.89 -10.08
CA GLY A 102 -2.89 15.21 -10.63
C GLY A 102 -2.95 15.71 -12.07
N SER A 103 -1.78 15.90 -12.65
CA SER A 103 -1.63 16.20 -14.06
C SER A 103 -0.41 15.51 -14.65
N PHE A 104 -0.46 15.26 -15.93
CA PHE A 104 0.75 14.92 -16.69
C PHE A 104 1.00 15.90 -17.81
N LEU A 105 2.26 16.06 -18.16
CA LEU A 105 2.73 16.92 -19.24
C LEU A 105 3.62 16.10 -20.15
N THR A 106 3.27 16.07 -21.44
CA THR A 106 4.10 15.47 -22.49
C THR A 106 4.83 16.57 -23.27
N GLN A 107 6.04 16.30 -23.72
CA GLN A 107 6.77 17.23 -24.59
C GLN A 107 6.21 17.20 -26.01
N ASP A 108 5.76 16.04 -26.46
CA ASP A 108 5.11 15.81 -27.76
C ASP A 108 3.64 15.50 -27.59
N PRO A 109 2.73 16.29 -28.22
CA PRO A 109 1.29 16.00 -28.18
C PRO A 109 0.89 14.59 -28.65
N SER A 110 1.69 13.96 -29.50
CA SER A 110 1.45 12.58 -29.95
C SER A 110 1.54 11.55 -28.82
N GLN A 111 2.25 11.86 -27.74
CA GLN A 111 2.41 10.99 -26.56
C GLN A 111 1.25 11.06 -25.57
N VAL A 112 0.31 12.02 -25.73
CA VAL A 112 -0.83 12.20 -24.80
C VAL A 112 -1.69 10.95 -24.72
N ALA A 113 -1.94 10.28 -25.85
CA ALA A 113 -2.73 9.04 -25.86
C ALA A 113 -2.01 7.91 -25.08
N ALA A 114 -0.73 7.72 -25.30
CA ALA A 114 0.07 6.70 -24.59
C ALA A 114 0.16 6.98 -23.08
N ALA A 115 0.33 8.25 -22.68
CA ALA A 115 0.32 8.64 -21.27
C ALA A 115 -1.06 8.41 -20.61
N ARG A 116 -2.14 8.73 -21.31
CA ARG A 116 -3.50 8.42 -20.85
C ARG A 116 -3.70 6.92 -20.66
N ASP A 117 -3.27 6.10 -21.61
CA ASP A 117 -3.38 4.64 -21.54
C ASP A 117 -2.54 4.07 -20.39
N LYS A 118 -1.35 4.65 -20.11
CA LYS A 118 -0.52 4.30 -18.97
C LYS A 118 -1.24 4.58 -17.65
N LEU A 119 -1.86 5.76 -17.51
CA LEU A 119 -2.67 6.13 -16.34
C LEU A 119 -3.84 5.15 -16.15
N ILE A 120 -4.64 4.92 -17.20
CA ILE A 120 -5.79 4.02 -17.14
C ILE A 120 -5.34 2.60 -16.75
N ARG A 121 -4.23 2.11 -17.31
CA ARG A 121 -3.70 0.78 -16.99
C ARG A 121 -3.25 0.67 -15.54
N ALA A 122 -2.53 1.66 -15.03
CA ALA A 122 -2.07 1.69 -13.65
C ALA A 122 -3.21 1.79 -12.63
N THR A 123 -4.32 2.42 -13.01
CA THR A 123 -5.49 2.62 -12.14
C THR A 123 -6.63 1.65 -12.41
N ASN A 124 -6.47 0.67 -13.31
CA ASN A 124 -7.50 -0.34 -13.62
C ASN A 124 -7.61 -1.40 -12.51
N LEU A 125 -7.94 -0.96 -11.31
CA LEU A 125 -8.02 -1.77 -10.09
C LEU A 125 -9.45 -2.24 -9.77
N VAL A 126 -10.26 -2.51 -10.79
CA VAL A 126 -11.65 -2.96 -10.61
C VAL A 126 -11.71 -4.42 -10.15
N ARG A 127 -10.98 -5.29 -10.84
CA ARG A 127 -10.97 -6.74 -10.55
C ARG A 127 -9.94 -7.14 -9.52
N THR A 128 -8.79 -6.51 -9.55
CA THR A 128 -7.66 -6.77 -8.67
C THR A 128 -7.34 -5.50 -7.90
N ALA A 129 -7.20 -5.58 -6.58
CA ALA A 129 -6.70 -4.46 -5.78
C ALA A 129 -5.18 -4.40 -5.88
N ASP A 130 -4.61 -3.22 -5.64
CA ASP A 130 -3.17 -3.01 -5.60
C ASP A 130 -2.82 -1.96 -4.53
N TRP A 131 -1.54 -1.81 -4.24
CA TRP A 131 -1.05 -0.87 -3.25
C TRP A 131 -0.98 0.56 -3.80
N LEU A 132 -1.62 1.50 -3.10
CA LEU A 132 -1.31 2.91 -3.18
C LEU A 132 -0.23 3.20 -2.14
N ILE A 133 0.97 3.53 -2.60
CA ILE A 133 2.14 3.77 -1.75
C ILE A 133 2.40 5.27 -1.70
N VAL A 134 2.58 5.81 -0.50
CA VAL A 134 2.88 7.22 -0.27
C VAL A 134 4.11 7.32 0.63
N ASN A 135 5.15 7.97 0.13
CA ASN A 135 6.37 8.18 0.90
C ASN A 135 6.22 9.37 1.86
N GLU A 136 5.85 9.10 3.10
CA GLU A 136 5.63 10.11 4.16
C GLU A 136 6.84 10.26 5.07
N SER A 137 8.03 10.18 4.64
CA SER A 137 9.23 10.24 5.49
C SER A 137 8.97 10.49 7.01
N PRO A 138 9.52 9.68 7.92
CA PRO A 138 10.59 8.68 7.67
C PRO A 138 10.09 7.30 7.21
N VAL A 139 8.77 7.08 7.14
CA VAL A 139 8.20 5.77 6.82
C VAL A 139 7.24 5.91 5.65
N ALA A 140 7.48 5.17 4.57
CA ALA A 140 6.52 5.03 3.49
C ALA A 140 5.31 4.23 3.98
N LYS A 141 4.11 4.71 3.64
CA LYS A 141 2.84 4.06 4.00
C LYS A 141 2.09 3.61 2.76
N ALA A 142 1.34 2.56 2.88
CA ALA A 142 0.56 2.00 1.79
C ALA A 142 -0.85 1.60 2.23
N ALA A 143 -1.80 1.75 1.32
CA ALA A 143 -3.16 1.23 1.48
C ALA A 143 -3.50 0.32 0.29
N TYR A 144 -4.20 -0.78 0.54
CA TYR A 144 -4.63 -1.70 -0.49
C TYR A 144 -5.95 -1.21 -1.09
N VAL A 145 -5.91 -0.73 -2.34
CA VAL A 145 -7.01 0.04 -2.93
C VAL A 145 -7.62 -0.63 -4.15
N ARG A 146 -8.88 -0.30 -4.39
CA ARG A 146 -9.59 -0.58 -5.65
C ARG A 146 -10.07 0.73 -6.26
N LEU A 147 -10.27 0.72 -7.56
CA LEU A 147 -10.92 1.82 -8.25
C LEU A 147 -12.38 1.96 -7.76
N SER A 148 -12.78 3.15 -7.32
CA SER A 148 -14.14 3.44 -6.83
C SER A 148 -15.06 4.09 -7.87
N GLY A 149 -14.50 4.61 -8.96
CA GLY A 149 -15.24 5.24 -10.05
C GLY A 149 -14.37 5.44 -11.27
N ALA A 150 -14.96 5.72 -12.42
CA ALA A 150 -14.21 5.95 -13.66
C ALA A 150 -13.24 7.14 -13.48
N PRO A 151 -11.97 7.01 -13.87
CA PRO A 151 -11.04 8.13 -13.86
C PRO A 151 -11.54 9.28 -14.75
N GLN A 152 -11.49 10.50 -14.22
CA GLN A 152 -11.76 11.69 -15.00
C GLN A 152 -10.45 12.19 -15.58
N ILE A 153 -10.40 12.35 -16.90
CA ILE A 153 -9.18 12.76 -17.61
C ILE A 153 -9.55 13.88 -18.57
N GLU A 154 -8.98 15.06 -18.37
CA GLU A 154 -9.26 16.24 -19.16
C GLU A 154 -7.98 16.83 -19.74
N THR A 155 -7.91 16.90 -21.07
CA THR A 155 -6.78 17.53 -21.76
C THR A 155 -7.02 19.04 -21.87
N ILE A 156 -6.20 19.83 -21.18
CA ILE A 156 -6.38 21.29 -21.04
C ILE A 156 -5.71 22.06 -22.17
N SER A 157 -4.66 21.54 -22.78
CA SER A 157 -3.94 22.30 -23.79
C SER A 157 -3.43 21.45 -24.95
N ALA A 158 -3.32 22.09 -26.13
CA ALA A 158 -2.66 21.51 -27.30
C ALA A 158 -1.18 21.15 -27.07
N ARG A 159 -0.57 21.62 -25.96
CA ARG A 159 0.81 21.30 -25.56
C ARG A 159 0.92 20.03 -24.70
N GLY A 160 -0.12 19.20 -24.64
CA GLY A 160 -0.06 17.90 -23.97
C GLY A 160 -0.26 17.92 -22.45
N ARG A 161 -0.67 19.05 -21.84
CA ARG A 161 -1.05 19.08 -20.43
C ARG A 161 -2.44 18.46 -20.26
N THR A 162 -2.52 17.47 -19.41
CA THR A 162 -3.76 16.74 -19.10
C THR A 162 -3.90 16.63 -17.59
N ASN A 163 -5.06 17.01 -17.07
CA ASN A 163 -5.42 16.79 -15.66
C ASN A 163 -6.15 15.47 -15.53
N PHE A 164 -6.02 14.86 -14.36
CA PHE A 164 -6.75 13.65 -14.02
C PHE A 164 -7.22 13.68 -12.57
N SER A 165 -8.32 12.96 -12.30
CA SER A 165 -8.82 12.65 -10.97
C SER A 165 -9.25 11.19 -10.93
N VAL A 166 -8.78 10.45 -9.92
CA VAL A 166 -9.01 9.01 -9.75
C VAL A 166 -9.56 8.76 -8.36
N GLY A 167 -10.79 8.26 -8.29
CA GLY A 167 -11.39 7.81 -7.04
C GLY A 167 -10.93 6.40 -6.69
N LEU A 168 -10.42 6.20 -5.49
CA LEU A 168 -9.93 4.94 -4.95
C LEU A 168 -10.64 4.62 -3.64
N LYS A 169 -10.79 3.34 -3.34
CA LYS A 169 -11.37 2.85 -2.09
C LYS A 169 -10.49 1.77 -1.48
N ALA A 170 -10.04 2.00 -0.26
CA ALA A 170 -9.43 0.98 0.58
C ALA A 170 -10.52 0.37 1.47
N ALA A 171 -10.79 -0.92 1.31
CA ALA A 171 -11.76 -1.62 2.16
C ALA A 171 -11.28 -1.73 3.61
N ASP A 172 -9.97 -1.92 3.80
CA ASP A 172 -9.31 -1.78 5.09
C ASP A 172 -8.89 -0.31 5.26
N PRO A 173 -9.42 0.39 6.28
CA PRO A 173 -9.12 1.80 6.49
C PRO A 173 -7.71 2.07 7.00
N ILE A 174 -6.98 1.04 7.42
CA ILE A 174 -5.63 1.15 7.98
C ILE A 174 -4.63 1.36 6.84
N LYS A 175 -3.76 2.35 7.00
CA LYS A 175 -2.54 2.50 6.19
C LYS A 175 -1.44 1.68 6.85
N TYR A 176 -0.76 0.88 6.09
CA TYR A 176 0.32 0.04 6.58
C TYR A 176 1.68 0.59 6.19
N GLU A 177 2.68 0.30 7.00
CA GLU A 177 4.06 0.52 6.63
C GLU A 177 4.38 -0.19 5.30
N TRP A 178 4.99 0.55 4.35
CA TRP A 178 5.50 -0.06 3.14
C TRP A 178 6.91 -0.60 3.40
N VAL A 179 7.08 -1.90 3.26
CA VAL A 179 8.36 -2.59 3.43
C VAL A 179 8.87 -2.98 2.05
N GLU A 180 9.74 -2.15 1.50
CA GLU A 180 10.28 -2.36 0.16
C GLU A 180 11.00 -3.71 0.03
N GLY A 181 10.70 -4.43 -1.05
CA GLY A 181 11.28 -5.74 -1.33
C GLY A 181 10.76 -6.89 -0.47
N ALA A 182 9.85 -6.62 0.48
CA ALA A 182 9.25 -7.67 1.29
C ALA A 182 8.06 -8.33 0.59
N ALA A 183 7.99 -9.65 0.63
CA ALA A 183 6.84 -10.39 0.13
C ALA A 183 5.57 -9.96 0.88
N ASN A 184 4.49 -9.67 0.15
CA ASN A 184 3.20 -9.25 0.71
C ASN A 184 3.26 -8.04 1.66
N ASN A 185 4.33 -7.24 1.60
CA ASN A 185 4.51 -6.05 2.43
C ASN A 185 4.55 -6.35 3.95
N PHE A 186 5.22 -7.42 4.37
CA PHE A 186 5.39 -7.76 5.78
C PHE A 186 6.86 -7.76 6.20
N ARG A 187 7.12 -7.29 7.42
CA ARG A 187 8.35 -7.58 8.15
C ARG A 187 8.28 -9.00 8.71
N THR A 188 9.40 -9.67 8.77
CA THR A 188 9.50 -11.02 9.33
C THR A 188 10.42 -11.04 10.54
N ALA A 189 10.08 -11.84 11.55
CA ALA A 189 10.96 -12.13 12.67
C ALA A 189 10.74 -13.56 13.17
N GLY A 190 11.82 -14.19 13.70
CA GLY A 190 11.72 -15.49 14.31
C GLY A 190 11.24 -15.37 15.77
N LEU A 191 10.27 -16.19 16.15
CA LEU A 191 9.79 -16.30 17.52
C LEU A 191 10.23 -17.63 18.11
N ASN A 192 11.09 -17.56 19.09
CA ASN A 192 11.61 -18.72 19.82
C ASN A 192 11.03 -18.78 21.24
N SER A 193 11.33 -19.84 21.97
CA SER A 193 10.87 -20.03 23.36
C SER A 193 11.24 -18.90 24.33
N GLY A 194 12.22 -18.07 23.99
CA GLY A 194 12.62 -16.89 24.77
C GLY A 194 11.77 -15.64 24.54
N GLY A 195 10.84 -15.69 23.59
CA GLY A 195 10.05 -14.54 23.21
C GLY A 195 10.79 -13.55 22.30
N ILE A 196 10.05 -12.54 21.79
CA ILE A 196 10.58 -11.43 21.00
C ILE A 196 9.77 -10.17 21.27
N THR A 197 10.43 -9.02 21.20
CA THR A 197 9.73 -7.72 21.20
C THR A 197 9.75 -7.13 19.80
N VAL A 198 8.58 -6.87 19.25
CA VAL A 198 8.37 -6.17 17.98
C VAL A 198 7.68 -4.84 18.21
N ASN A 199 7.96 -3.87 17.36
CA ASN A 199 7.41 -2.52 17.53
C ASN A 199 6.41 -2.21 16.42
N ASN A 200 5.19 -1.82 16.80
CA ASN A 200 4.23 -1.18 15.91
C ASN A 200 4.45 0.33 15.99
N LEU A 201 5.07 0.90 14.96
CA LEU A 201 5.38 2.34 14.88
C LEU A 201 4.12 3.20 14.65
N GLY A 202 2.99 2.55 14.37
CA GLY A 202 1.74 3.21 14.05
C GLY A 202 0.95 3.67 15.27
N ASN A 203 -0.26 4.15 15.00
CA ASN A 203 -1.18 4.69 16.02
C ASN A 203 -2.45 3.83 16.22
N THR A 204 -2.52 2.66 15.59
CA THR A 204 -3.67 1.75 15.68
C THR A 204 -3.21 0.32 15.89
N PRO A 205 -4.00 -0.52 16.58
CA PRO A 205 -3.74 -1.95 16.65
C PRO A 205 -3.75 -2.59 15.27
N VAL A 206 -2.80 -3.48 15.00
CA VAL A 206 -2.69 -4.18 13.71
C VAL A 206 -2.66 -5.69 13.89
N PRO A 207 -3.27 -6.43 12.95
CA PRO A 207 -3.22 -7.89 12.98
C PRO A 207 -1.80 -8.39 12.65
N ILE A 208 -1.53 -9.62 13.10
CA ILE A 208 -0.26 -10.34 12.90
C ILE A 208 -0.54 -11.71 12.33
N VAL A 209 0.38 -12.24 11.53
CA VAL A 209 0.35 -13.61 11.05
C VAL A 209 1.47 -14.39 11.71
N PHE A 210 1.16 -15.61 12.18
CA PHE A 210 2.10 -16.56 12.72
C PHE A 210 2.21 -17.76 11.78
N GLU A 211 3.44 -18.20 11.52
CA GLU A 211 3.73 -19.42 10.78
C GLU A 211 4.55 -20.35 11.70
N LEU A 212 3.96 -21.47 12.04
CA LEU A 212 4.62 -22.51 12.85
C LEU A 212 5.05 -23.65 11.93
N PHE A 213 6.35 -23.90 11.93
CA PHE A 213 6.93 -24.96 11.09
C PHE A 213 7.08 -26.24 11.90
N GLY A 214 6.53 -27.32 11.39
CA GLY A 214 6.68 -28.66 11.98
C GLY A 214 8.13 -29.17 11.92
N PRO A 215 8.51 -30.11 12.83
CA PRO A 215 7.63 -30.76 13.79
C PRO A 215 7.37 -29.94 15.06
N VAL A 216 6.11 -29.85 15.47
CA VAL A 216 5.67 -29.25 16.74
C VAL A 216 4.81 -30.28 17.48
N SER A 217 5.22 -30.65 18.69
CA SER A 217 4.41 -31.54 19.55
C SER A 217 3.47 -30.72 20.40
N ALA A 218 2.17 -30.98 20.25
CA ALA A 218 1.12 -30.34 21.02
C ALA A 218 0.01 -31.36 21.35
N SER A 219 -0.68 -31.16 22.46
CA SER A 219 -1.85 -31.95 22.83
C SER A 219 -2.77 -31.12 23.72
N ALA A 220 -3.99 -31.59 23.95
CA ALA A 220 -4.95 -30.96 24.85
C ALA A 220 -4.40 -30.83 26.29
N ALA A 221 -3.59 -31.79 26.74
CA ALA A 221 -2.94 -31.77 28.06
C ALA A 221 -1.70 -30.86 28.12
N SER A 222 -1.03 -30.64 26.97
CA SER A 222 0.15 -29.81 26.84
C SER A 222 0.06 -28.95 25.56
N PRO A 223 -0.76 -27.89 25.58
CA PRO A 223 -0.94 -27.05 24.42
C PRO A 223 0.28 -26.17 24.16
N VAL A 224 0.61 -26.00 22.88
CA VAL A 224 1.53 -24.98 22.46
C VAL A 224 0.82 -23.65 22.43
N ARG A 225 1.43 -22.62 23.04
CA ARG A 225 0.82 -21.29 23.15
C ARG A 225 1.66 -20.23 22.51
N ILE A 226 1.00 -19.35 21.81
CA ILE A 226 1.51 -18.06 21.39
C ILE A 226 0.72 -17.00 22.16
N SER A 227 1.41 -16.07 22.79
CA SER A 227 0.74 -15.02 23.57
C SER A 227 1.48 -13.69 23.44
N ARG A 228 0.74 -12.61 23.61
CA ARG A 228 1.27 -11.25 23.73
C ARG A 228 1.11 -10.78 25.18
N VAL A 229 2.13 -10.17 25.72
CA VAL A 229 2.05 -9.56 27.05
C VAL A 229 0.99 -8.45 27.02
N GLY A 230 0.05 -8.51 27.96
CA GLY A 230 -1.05 -7.56 28.04
C GLY A 230 -2.29 -7.92 27.20
N GLY A 231 -2.39 -9.15 26.67
CA GLY A 231 -3.60 -9.69 26.04
C GLY A 231 -3.37 -10.34 24.68
N GLY A 232 -4.27 -11.24 24.33
CA GLY A 232 -4.18 -12.12 23.18
C GLY A 232 -3.39 -13.40 23.46
N SER A 233 -4.04 -14.55 23.26
CA SER A 233 -3.41 -15.86 23.42
C SER A 233 -4.09 -16.89 22.51
N ILE A 234 -3.26 -17.64 21.78
CA ILE A 234 -3.71 -18.72 20.91
C ILE A 234 -3.08 -20.01 21.40
N ALA A 235 -3.90 -21.03 21.63
CA ALA A 235 -3.45 -22.35 22.05
C ALA A 235 -3.69 -23.38 20.96
N ILE A 236 -2.65 -24.14 20.62
CA ILE A 236 -2.63 -25.20 19.62
C ILE A 236 -2.56 -26.52 20.34
N VAL A 237 -3.45 -27.44 20.06
CA VAL A 237 -3.60 -28.74 20.75
C VAL A 237 -3.26 -29.94 19.88
N ASP A 238 -3.11 -29.74 18.59
CA ASP A 238 -2.74 -30.81 17.66
C ASP A 238 -1.29 -30.65 17.23
N SER A 239 -0.57 -31.76 17.09
CA SER A 239 0.80 -31.75 16.60
C SER A 239 0.88 -31.42 15.13
N ILE A 240 1.90 -30.65 14.76
CA ILE A 240 2.22 -30.31 13.37
C ILE A 240 3.39 -31.19 12.97
N VAL A 241 3.22 -32.00 11.92
CA VAL A 241 4.28 -32.93 11.48
C VAL A 241 5.33 -32.22 10.62
N SER A 242 6.48 -32.86 10.45
CA SER A 242 7.55 -32.32 9.59
C SER A 242 7.06 -32.08 8.16
N GLY A 243 7.41 -30.94 7.58
CA GLY A 243 6.98 -30.53 6.24
C GLY A 243 5.66 -29.77 6.21
N GLN A 244 4.94 -29.71 7.34
CA GLN A 244 3.72 -28.92 7.45
C GLN A 244 3.98 -27.57 8.12
N THR A 245 3.17 -26.58 7.76
CA THR A 245 3.16 -25.24 8.36
C THR A 245 1.75 -24.92 8.83
N LEU A 246 1.62 -24.48 10.07
CA LEU A 246 0.39 -23.91 10.58
C LEU A 246 0.46 -22.40 10.47
N GLU A 247 -0.38 -21.83 9.61
CA GLU A 247 -0.57 -20.39 9.48
C GLU A 247 -1.75 -19.92 10.32
N ILE A 248 -1.54 -18.88 11.11
CA ILE A 248 -2.55 -18.26 11.98
C ILE A 248 -2.63 -16.78 11.59
N ASP A 249 -3.67 -16.42 10.88
CA ASP A 249 -3.92 -15.06 10.40
C ASP A 249 -4.94 -14.36 11.29
N SER A 250 -4.46 -13.39 12.07
CA SER A 250 -5.33 -12.58 12.95
C SER A 250 -6.21 -11.59 12.19
N MET A 251 -5.87 -11.23 10.94
CA MET A 251 -6.67 -10.32 10.12
C MET A 251 -7.93 -11.02 9.60
N ASN A 252 -7.75 -12.18 8.99
CA ASN A 252 -8.85 -12.97 8.43
C ASN A 252 -9.52 -13.85 9.48
N ARG A 253 -8.92 -13.97 10.68
CA ARG A 253 -9.33 -14.87 11.76
C ARG A 253 -9.38 -16.33 11.29
N GLU A 254 -8.33 -16.72 10.60
CA GLU A 254 -8.19 -18.04 10.00
C GLU A 254 -6.98 -18.79 10.58
N VAL A 255 -7.12 -20.11 10.63
CA VAL A 255 -6.03 -21.02 10.99
C VAL A 255 -5.95 -22.09 9.93
N LEU A 256 -4.87 -22.10 9.16
CA LEU A 256 -4.66 -22.97 8.02
C LEU A 256 -3.51 -23.94 8.29
N LEU A 257 -3.71 -25.22 8.01
CA LEU A 257 -2.63 -26.20 7.96
C LEU A 257 -2.24 -26.42 6.50
N ILE A 258 -0.97 -26.18 6.19
CA ILE A 258 -0.43 -26.14 4.83
C ILE A 258 0.69 -27.17 4.71
N GLU A 259 0.74 -27.91 3.60
CA GLU A 259 1.84 -28.78 3.21
C GLU A 259 2.25 -28.45 1.77
N GLY A 260 3.46 -27.91 1.60
CA GLY A 260 3.89 -27.34 0.32
C GLY A 260 2.99 -26.17 -0.10
N GLU A 261 2.31 -26.31 -1.26
CA GLU A 261 1.36 -25.31 -1.78
C GLU A 261 -0.11 -25.66 -1.46
N SER A 262 -0.35 -26.77 -0.77
CA SER A 262 -1.69 -27.31 -0.53
C SER A 262 -2.19 -26.98 0.88
N VAL A 263 -3.40 -26.41 0.97
CA VAL A 263 -4.10 -26.23 2.24
C VAL A 263 -4.76 -27.57 2.61
N LEU A 264 -4.27 -28.21 3.68
CA LEU A 264 -4.80 -29.47 4.19
C LEU A 264 -6.06 -29.28 5.02
N SER A 265 -6.14 -28.18 5.77
CA SER A 265 -7.28 -27.85 6.62
C SER A 265 -7.46 -26.34 6.72
N GLY A 266 -8.62 -25.84 6.38
CA GLY A 266 -9.01 -24.43 6.51
C GLY A 266 -9.60 -24.08 7.89
N ARG A 267 -9.73 -25.04 8.80
CA ARG A 267 -10.20 -24.84 10.18
C ARG A 267 -9.47 -25.79 11.10
N TYR A 268 -8.30 -25.37 11.50
CA TYR A 268 -7.53 -26.15 12.46
C TYR A 268 -8.12 -26.01 13.86
N LYS A 269 -8.24 -27.11 14.61
CA LYS A 269 -8.82 -27.10 15.95
C LYS A 269 -7.85 -26.49 16.93
N THR A 270 -8.26 -25.43 17.59
CA THR A 270 -7.57 -24.84 18.74
C THR A 270 -8.32 -25.13 20.03
N ALA A 271 -7.62 -25.35 21.14
CA ALA A 271 -8.21 -25.81 22.39
C ALA A 271 -9.05 -24.77 23.12
N THR A 272 -8.82 -23.49 22.89
CA THR A 272 -9.49 -22.41 23.63
C THR A 272 -10.00 -21.36 22.67
N LEU A 273 -10.96 -20.57 23.13
CA LEU A 273 -11.39 -19.34 22.47
C LEU A 273 -10.17 -18.61 21.98
N LEU A 274 -10.08 -18.49 20.63
CA LEU A 274 -9.02 -17.76 19.98
C LEU A 274 -9.12 -16.30 20.39
N ASP A 275 -8.29 -15.89 21.31
CA ASP A 275 -8.09 -14.49 21.62
C ASP A 275 -7.04 -13.96 20.63
N TRP A 276 -7.53 -13.43 19.50
CA TRP A 276 -6.70 -13.01 18.38
C TRP A 276 -5.68 -11.96 18.80
N ILE A 277 -4.45 -12.16 18.38
CA ILE A 277 -3.34 -11.30 18.76
C ILE A 277 -3.23 -10.13 17.79
N TYR A 278 -3.28 -8.92 18.35
CA TYR A 278 -3.04 -7.67 17.63
C TYR A 278 -1.85 -6.95 18.27
N LEU A 279 -0.96 -6.41 17.44
CA LEU A 279 0.12 -5.54 17.92
C LEU A 279 -0.47 -4.18 18.27
N GLN A 280 -0.40 -3.80 19.53
CA GLN A 280 -0.77 -2.47 20.00
C GLN A 280 0.27 -1.43 19.53
N PRO A 281 -0.08 -0.15 19.42
CA PRO A 281 0.91 0.90 19.21
C PRO A 281 2.07 0.82 20.22
N GLY A 282 3.29 0.94 19.72
CA GLY A 282 4.52 0.79 20.51
C GLY A 282 5.06 -0.63 20.60
N PRO A 283 5.89 -0.94 21.61
CA PRO A 283 6.56 -2.24 21.77
C PRO A 283 5.57 -3.32 22.21
N ASN A 284 5.68 -4.51 21.59
CA ASN A 284 4.86 -5.67 21.86
C ASN A 284 5.76 -6.88 22.13
N THR A 285 5.69 -7.44 23.32
CA THR A 285 6.42 -8.65 23.64
C THR A 285 5.54 -9.87 23.37
N LEU A 286 6.00 -10.72 22.47
CA LEU A 286 5.38 -11.99 22.09
C LEU A 286 6.16 -13.15 22.73
N SER A 287 5.48 -14.20 23.13
CA SER A 287 6.06 -15.42 23.67
C SER A 287 5.51 -16.65 22.96
N TYR A 288 6.36 -17.68 22.89
CA TYR A 288 6.06 -18.97 22.28
C TYR A 288 6.68 -20.07 23.15
N ASN A 289 5.90 -21.09 23.51
CA ASN A 289 6.36 -22.19 24.37
C ASN A 289 6.52 -23.53 23.64
N GLY A 290 6.36 -23.53 22.30
CA GLY A 290 6.52 -24.75 21.50
C GLY A 290 7.96 -25.13 21.21
N SER A 291 8.15 -26.36 20.73
CA SER A 291 9.46 -26.93 20.38
C SER A 291 9.90 -26.65 18.95
N GLY A 292 9.04 -26.24 18.07
CA GLY A 292 9.35 -25.93 16.68
C GLY A 292 9.80 -24.49 16.48
N SER A 293 10.09 -24.14 15.23
CA SER A 293 10.32 -22.75 14.84
C SER A 293 9.00 -22.04 14.53
N CYS A 294 8.88 -20.80 14.99
CA CYS A 294 7.77 -19.93 14.67
C CYS A 294 8.30 -18.67 13.99
N ARG A 295 7.70 -18.29 12.89
CA ARG A 295 7.95 -17.02 12.20
C ARG A 295 6.73 -16.13 12.38
N ILE A 296 6.98 -14.85 12.58
CA ILE A 296 5.92 -13.84 12.62
C ILE A 296 6.05 -12.92 11.42
N LEU A 297 4.91 -12.57 10.83
CA LEU A 297 4.81 -11.56 9.79
C LEU A 297 3.98 -10.41 10.35
N TYR A 298 4.55 -9.22 10.33
CA TYR A 298 3.94 -8.05 10.95
C TYR A 298 4.28 -6.77 10.19
N ARG A 299 3.53 -5.73 10.46
CA ARG A 299 3.73 -4.39 9.94
C ARG A 299 3.14 -3.36 10.89
N SER A 300 3.61 -2.12 10.80
CA SER A 300 3.02 -1.02 11.55
C SER A 300 1.78 -0.48 10.83
N GLY A 301 0.83 0.13 11.55
CA GLY A 301 -0.40 0.63 10.95
C GLY A 301 -0.90 1.94 11.52
N TRP A 302 -1.49 2.76 10.66
CA TRP A 302 -2.04 4.07 10.98
C TRP A 302 -3.47 4.21 10.50
N ILE A 303 -4.32 4.78 11.36
CA ILE A 303 -5.71 5.06 11.00
C ILE A 303 -5.93 6.49 10.48
N GLY A 304 -4.98 7.36 10.71
CA GLY A 304 -5.00 8.74 10.24
C GLY A 304 -3.67 9.20 9.66
#